data_5e57e907cf087ea7e7a11f3f9aab7140
#
_entry.id   5e57e907cf087ea7e7a11f3f9aab7140
#
_cell.length_a   1.000
_cell.length_b   1.000
_cell.length_c   1.000
_cell.angle_alpha   90.00
_cell.angle_beta   90.00
_cell.angle_gamma   90.00
#
_symmetry.space_group_name_H-M   'P 1'
#
loop_
_entity.id
_entity.type
_entity.pdbx_description
1 polymer ?
#
loop_
_entity_poly.entity_id
_entity_poly.type
_entity_poly.pdbx_seq_one_letter_code
_entity_poly.pdbx_strand_id
1 'polypeptide(L)'
;VNLAVALLTFSFTLAVLTLNPYQILLAYYMTGIRNINVDVIISSAIIAIMANIYKESNIITRLSNALLTTIKKVWLTISLIPALFGLLPVAGGALMSAPLVSEISKRINLDSNKAAYVNIWFRHLIAPIYPLTQVIILTSALSGFNAAQIALYNIPLALVMYAVGFIPVRKELRNTSVGVVRESISNLLYIIPLLVAVFIVVLGVNIITAVLLGLISLIVLVRPSKSLLLKSTFNKDVVMIILTTYAALSVREVLMLSGFPELFTSLFTDLPSTFLTVSIIVISMLLGFVLGIPTGALAITVPLITNVTHSIGLVSLTLMLTYLSYMISPSHLCLVLTLKFFKVDLHSIYKYLLSTTFLTFILMVITYLILFPFL
;
A
#
# COMPACT_ATOMS: atom_id res chain seq x y z
N VAL A 1 -7.88 -16.40 -6.68
CA VAL A 1 -8.87 -15.61 -7.42
C VAL A 1 -8.18 -14.35 -7.91
N ASN A 2 -8.39 -13.98 -9.19
CA ASN A 2 -7.85 -12.76 -9.75
C ASN A 2 -8.67 -11.57 -9.20
N LEU A 3 -7.97 -10.62 -8.52
CA LEU A 3 -8.61 -9.48 -7.87
C LEU A 3 -9.43 -8.62 -8.85
N ALA A 4 -8.89 -8.35 -10.03
CA ALA A 4 -9.61 -7.58 -11.04
C ALA A 4 -10.94 -8.25 -11.41
N VAL A 5 -10.93 -9.58 -11.60
CA VAL A 5 -12.15 -10.36 -11.88
C VAL A 5 -13.11 -10.27 -10.72
N ALA A 6 -12.64 -10.46 -9.48
CA ALA A 6 -13.50 -10.40 -8.30
C ALA A 6 -14.18 -9.02 -8.15
N LEU A 7 -13.43 -7.93 -8.29
CA LEU A 7 -13.97 -6.58 -8.21
C LEU A 7 -14.92 -6.26 -9.38
N LEU A 8 -14.60 -6.68 -10.61
CA LEU A 8 -15.49 -6.49 -11.77
C LEU A 8 -16.78 -7.29 -11.59
N THR A 9 -16.70 -8.55 -11.13
CA THR A 9 -17.89 -9.36 -10.86
C THR A 9 -18.74 -8.71 -9.77
N PHE A 10 -18.13 -8.25 -8.68
CA PHE A 10 -18.84 -7.54 -7.61
C PHE A 10 -19.50 -6.27 -8.13
N SER A 11 -18.74 -5.42 -8.84
CA SER A 11 -19.25 -4.18 -9.44
C SER A 11 -20.41 -4.46 -10.39
N PHE A 12 -20.28 -5.46 -11.25
CA PHE A 12 -21.32 -5.81 -12.24
C PHE A 12 -22.59 -6.36 -11.55
N THR A 13 -22.43 -7.27 -10.59
CA THR A 13 -23.57 -7.81 -9.81
C THR A 13 -24.31 -6.67 -9.09
N LEU A 14 -23.56 -5.78 -8.44
CA LEU A 14 -24.14 -4.62 -7.77
C LEU A 14 -24.88 -3.72 -8.77
N ALA A 15 -24.28 -3.45 -9.93
CA ALA A 15 -24.87 -2.61 -10.98
C ALA A 15 -26.20 -3.21 -11.48
N VAL A 16 -26.24 -4.52 -11.76
CA VAL A 16 -27.46 -5.22 -12.22
C VAL A 16 -28.57 -5.18 -11.18
N LEU A 17 -28.21 -5.24 -9.89
CA LEU A 17 -29.19 -5.23 -8.79
C LEU A 17 -29.74 -3.83 -8.48
N THR A 18 -29.00 -2.75 -8.81
CA THR A 18 -29.32 -1.40 -8.32
C THR A 18 -29.55 -0.36 -9.41
N LEU A 19 -29.11 -0.60 -10.64
CA LEU A 19 -29.11 0.36 -11.74
C LEU A 19 -29.95 -0.12 -12.92
N ASN A 20 -30.51 0.81 -13.68
CA ASN A 20 -31.10 0.49 -14.98
C ASN A 20 -30.01 0.28 -16.08
N PRO A 21 -30.33 -0.32 -17.25
CA PRO A 21 -29.33 -0.61 -18.28
C PRO A 21 -28.53 0.61 -18.77
N TYR A 22 -29.17 1.78 -18.87
CA TYR A 22 -28.48 3.02 -19.24
C TYR A 22 -27.47 3.46 -18.17
N GLN A 23 -27.84 3.41 -16.90
CA GLN A 23 -26.95 3.75 -15.78
C GLN A 23 -25.81 2.76 -15.66
N ILE A 24 -26.01 1.48 -15.94
CA ILE A 24 -24.93 0.48 -15.98
C ILE A 24 -23.90 0.87 -17.03
N LEU A 25 -24.34 1.16 -18.25
CA LEU A 25 -23.45 1.58 -19.32
C LEU A 25 -22.71 2.88 -18.95
N LEU A 26 -23.44 3.85 -18.38
CA LEU A 26 -22.87 5.12 -17.91
C LEU A 26 -21.81 4.93 -16.83
N ALA A 27 -22.02 4.05 -15.85
CA ALA A 27 -21.05 3.78 -14.79
C ALA A 27 -19.69 3.32 -15.33
N TYR A 28 -19.72 2.31 -16.22
CA TYR A 28 -18.49 1.79 -16.83
C TYR A 28 -17.85 2.77 -17.81
N TYR A 29 -18.65 3.50 -18.56
CA TYR A 29 -18.15 4.55 -19.45
C TYR A 29 -17.45 5.66 -18.63
N MET A 30 -18.10 6.18 -17.59
CA MET A 30 -17.53 7.20 -16.71
C MET A 30 -16.27 6.71 -15.97
N THR A 31 -16.20 5.43 -15.63
CA THR A 31 -14.97 4.83 -15.07
C THR A 31 -13.77 5.02 -16.01
N GLY A 32 -13.99 4.90 -17.32
CA GLY A 32 -12.92 5.00 -18.32
C GLY A 32 -12.56 6.43 -18.77
N ILE A 33 -13.46 7.42 -18.60
CA ILE A 33 -13.26 8.76 -19.18
C ILE A 33 -13.16 9.90 -18.17
N ARG A 34 -13.65 9.71 -16.93
CA ARG A 34 -13.56 10.76 -15.91
C ARG A 34 -12.08 11.06 -15.62
N ASN A 35 -11.69 12.33 -15.73
CA ASN A 35 -10.28 12.75 -15.62
C ASN A 35 -9.55 12.14 -14.42
N ILE A 36 -10.16 12.20 -13.24
CA ILE A 36 -9.55 11.64 -12.02
C ILE A 36 -9.34 10.13 -12.10
N ASN A 37 -10.23 9.38 -12.74
CA ASN A 37 -10.08 7.94 -12.92
C ASN A 37 -8.97 7.62 -13.94
N VAL A 38 -8.91 8.40 -15.03
CA VAL A 38 -7.86 8.27 -16.05
C VAL A 38 -6.49 8.55 -15.43
N ASP A 39 -6.36 9.60 -14.61
CA ASP A 39 -5.13 9.93 -13.90
C ASP A 39 -4.65 8.77 -13.03
N VAL A 40 -5.55 8.12 -12.29
CA VAL A 40 -5.25 6.97 -11.43
C VAL A 40 -4.84 5.74 -12.26
N ILE A 41 -5.53 5.44 -13.34
CA ILE A 41 -5.23 4.29 -14.20
C ILE A 41 -3.86 4.46 -14.86
N ILE A 42 -3.60 5.62 -15.46
CA ILE A 42 -2.35 5.90 -16.18
C ILE A 42 -1.17 5.95 -15.18
N SER A 43 -1.31 6.66 -14.06
CA SER A 43 -0.24 6.73 -13.06
C SER A 43 0.09 5.35 -12.48
N SER A 44 -0.92 4.52 -12.20
CA SER A 44 -0.72 3.15 -11.74
C SER A 44 0.03 2.28 -12.76
N ALA A 45 -0.27 2.44 -14.06
CA ALA A 45 0.45 1.75 -15.13
C ALA A 45 1.92 2.17 -15.20
N ILE A 46 2.20 3.48 -15.15
CA ILE A 46 3.57 4.01 -15.18
C ILE A 46 4.38 3.52 -13.96
N ILE A 47 3.78 3.54 -12.77
CA ILE A 47 4.42 3.03 -11.55
C ILE A 47 4.72 1.53 -11.67
N ALA A 48 3.82 0.75 -12.27
CA ALA A 48 4.06 -0.67 -12.52
C ALA A 48 5.22 -0.89 -13.51
N ILE A 49 5.32 -0.08 -14.55
CA ILE A 49 6.45 -0.10 -15.50
C ILE A 49 7.76 0.22 -14.77
N MET A 50 7.79 1.27 -13.94
CA MET A 50 8.95 1.61 -13.12
C MET A 50 9.35 0.43 -12.22
N ALA A 51 8.39 -0.17 -11.52
CA ALA A 51 8.63 -1.32 -10.65
C ALA A 51 9.23 -2.52 -11.41
N ASN A 52 8.75 -2.79 -12.61
CA ASN A 52 9.30 -3.83 -13.47
C ASN A 52 10.73 -3.53 -13.91
N ILE A 53 11.06 -2.26 -14.27
CA ILE A 53 12.43 -1.86 -14.59
C ILE A 53 13.34 -2.08 -13.37
N TYR A 54 12.95 -1.65 -12.18
CA TYR A 54 13.70 -1.88 -10.94
C TYR A 54 13.95 -3.36 -10.68
N LYS A 55 12.93 -4.20 -10.89
CA LYS A 55 13.01 -5.65 -10.69
C LYS A 55 13.89 -6.33 -11.72
N GLU A 56 13.62 -6.13 -13.01
CA GLU A 56 14.30 -6.80 -14.12
C GLU A 56 15.76 -6.36 -14.27
N SER A 57 16.10 -5.13 -13.88
CA SER A 57 17.48 -4.63 -13.84
C SER A 57 18.23 -5.00 -12.57
N ASN A 58 17.61 -5.74 -11.65
CA ASN A 58 18.18 -6.11 -10.33
C ASN A 58 18.65 -4.92 -9.47
N ILE A 59 18.15 -3.71 -9.77
CA ILE A 59 18.57 -2.46 -9.13
C ILE A 59 18.12 -2.39 -7.68
N ILE A 60 16.94 -2.93 -7.38
CA ILE A 60 16.43 -2.92 -6.01
C ILE A 60 17.35 -3.73 -5.07
N THR A 61 17.93 -4.82 -5.54
CA THR A 61 18.91 -5.60 -4.79
C THR A 61 20.21 -4.84 -4.59
N ARG A 62 20.72 -4.16 -5.64
CA ARG A 62 21.93 -3.32 -5.57
C ARG A 62 21.73 -2.15 -4.60
N LEU A 63 20.59 -1.48 -4.66
CA LEU A 63 20.20 -0.42 -3.74
C LEU A 63 20.16 -0.93 -2.29
N SER A 64 19.55 -2.09 -2.06
CA SER A 64 19.48 -2.71 -0.73
C SER A 64 20.87 -3.07 -0.20
N ASN A 65 21.75 -3.61 -1.04
CA ASN A 65 23.12 -3.94 -0.67
C ASN A 65 23.95 -2.67 -0.38
N ALA A 66 23.75 -1.60 -1.15
CA ALA A 66 24.39 -0.31 -0.89
C ALA A 66 23.96 0.29 0.46
N LEU A 67 22.68 0.13 0.82
CA LEU A 67 22.19 0.51 2.16
C LEU A 67 22.84 -0.34 3.26
N LEU A 68 22.97 -1.66 3.07
CA LEU A 68 23.68 -2.54 3.99
C LEU A 68 25.15 -2.12 4.19
N THR A 69 25.79 -1.63 3.13
CA THR A 69 27.17 -1.13 3.19
C THR A 69 27.27 0.18 3.99
N THR A 70 26.26 1.06 3.84
CA THR A 70 26.27 2.43 4.40
C THR A 70 25.73 2.45 5.84
N ILE A 71 24.67 1.68 6.11
CA ILE A 71 23.97 1.68 7.40
C ILE A 71 24.53 0.57 8.29
N LYS A 72 25.34 0.95 9.27
CA LYS A 72 25.93 0.01 10.23
C LYS A 72 24.97 -0.44 11.35
N LYS A 73 23.85 0.26 11.53
CA LYS A 73 22.88 -0.03 12.60
C LYS A 73 21.89 -1.11 12.17
N VAL A 74 21.95 -2.26 12.81
CA VAL A 74 21.12 -3.44 12.50
C VAL A 74 19.63 -3.14 12.48
N TRP A 75 19.12 -2.43 13.48
CA TRP A 75 17.70 -2.12 13.60
C TRP A 75 17.18 -1.29 12.39
N LEU A 76 18.01 -0.37 11.92
CA LEU A 76 17.66 0.45 10.76
C LEU A 76 17.73 -0.37 9.47
N THR A 77 18.75 -1.20 9.33
CA THR A 77 18.94 -2.03 8.13
C THR A 77 17.82 -3.07 7.98
N ILE A 78 17.49 -3.79 9.06
CA ILE A 78 16.50 -4.86 9.03
C ILE A 78 15.07 -4.33 8.81
N SER A 79 14.81 -3.06 9.16
CA SER A 79 13.52 -2.40 8.91
C SER A 79 13.45 -1.75 7.52
N LEU A 80 14.52 -1.08 7.06
CA LEU A 80 14.52 -0.37 5.77
C LEU A 80 14.54 -1.30 4.56
N ILE A 81 15.23 -2.44 4.64
CA ILE A 81 15.30 -3.37 3.50
C ILE A 81 13.90 -3.84 3.08
N PRO A 82 13.08 -4.47 3.92
CA PRO A 82 11.75 -4.85 3.48
C PRO A 82 10.88 -3.64 3.11
N ALA A 83 11.05 -2.48 3.78
CA ALA A 83 10.33 -1.27 3.45
C ALA A 83 10.60 -0.78 2.02
N LEU A 84 11.86 -0.81 1.56
CA LEU A 84 12.21 -0.47 0.18
C LEU A 84 11.49 -1.34 -0.86
N PHE A 85 11.42 -2.64 -0.61
CA PHE A 85 10.64 -3.53 -1.48
C PHE A 85 9.13 -3.27 -1.38
N GLY A 86 8.67 -2.62 -0.31
CA GLY A 86 7.32 -2.13 -0.14
C GLY A 86 6.94 -0.97 -1.06
N LEU A 87 7.92 -0.21 -1.56
CA LEU A 87 7.69 0.87 -2.55
C LEU A 87 7.24 0.34 -3.91
N LEU A 88 7.56 -0.92 -4.22
CA LEU A 88 7.25 -1.50 -5.52
C LEU A 88 5.93 -2.30 -5.47
N PRO A 89 4.94 -1.98 -6.31
CA PRO A 89 3.69 -2.73 -6.44
C PRO A 89 3.88 -4.02 -7.23
N VAL A 90 4.79 -4.88 -6.77
CA VAL A 90 5.11 -6.14 -7.43
C VAL A 90 4.49 -7.31 -6.70
N ALA A 91 3.72 -8.13 -7.43
CA ALA A 91 3.21 -9.38 -6.90
C ALA A 91 4.38 -10.27 -6.43
N GLY A 92 4.28 -10.78 -5.21
CA GLY A 92 5.37 -11.59 -4.63
C GLY A 92 6.62 -10.81 -4.18
N GLY A 93 6.56 -9.47 -4.11
CA GLY A 93 7.69 -8.65 -3.64
C GLY A 93 8.20 -9.03 -2.26
N ALA A 94 7.41 -9.70 -1.43
CA ALA A 94 7.85 -10.25 -0.15
C ALA A 94 8.94 -11.34 -0.31
N LEU A 95 8.95 -12.07 -1.44
CA LEU A 95 10.01 -13.02 -1.76
C LEU A 95 11.32 -12.33 -2.16
N MET A 96 11.27 -11.08 -2.62
CA MET A 96 12.47 -10.33 -3.00
C MET A 96 13.23 -9.81 -1.77
N SER A 97 12.52 -9.38 -0.71
CA SER A 97 13.13 -8.93 0.55
C SER A 97 13.53 -10.09 1.48
N ALA A 98 12.82 -11.21 1.42
CA ALA A 98 13.00 -12.33 2.34
C ALA A 98 14.43 -12.91 2.39
N PRO A 99 15.17 -13.10 1.28
CA PRO A 99 16.58 -13.57 1.32
C PRO A 99 17.48 -12.62 2.10
N LEU A 100 17.34 -11.31 1.89
CA LEU A 100 18.15 -10.29 2.57
C LEU A 100 17.82 -10.22 4.07
N VAL A 101 16.53 -10.25 4.41
CA VAL A 101 16.10 -10.33 5.81
C VAL A 101 16.60 -11.61 6.46
N SER A 102 16.56 -12.75 5.76
CA SER A 102 17.09 -14.04 6.27
C SER A 102 18.58 -13.97 6.54
N GLU A 103 19.36 -13.35 5.64
CA GLU A 103 20.80 -13.20 5.82
C GLU A 103 21.15 -12.35 7.06
N ILE A 104 20.48 -11.20 7.22
CA ILE A 104 20.66 -10.34 8.39
C ILE A 104 20.23 -11.09 9.66
N SER A 105 19.08 -11.77 9.63
CA SER A 105 18.54 -12.52 10.75
C SER A 105 19.50 -13.60 11.26
N LYS A 106 20.17 -14.32 10.36
CA LYS A 106 21.21 -15.31 10.74
C LYS A 106 22.38 -14.67 11.47
N ARG A 107 22.81 -13.48 11.05
CA ARG A 107 23.94 -12.75 11.66
C ARG A 107 23.64 -12.25 13.10
N ILE A 108 22.38 -12.03 13.41
CA ILE A 108 21.93 -11.54 14.72
C ILE A 108 21.23 -12.61 15.56
N ASN A 109 21.29 -13.87 15.13
CA ASN A 109 20.61 -15.00 15.78
C ASN A 109 19.09 -14.78 15.96
N LEU A 110 18.45 -14.15 14.99
CA LEU A 110 17.00 -13.98 14.96
C LEU A 110 16.33 -15.25 14.42
N ASP A 111 15.38 -15.81 15.17
CA ASP A 111 14.67 -17.01 14.73
C ASP A 111 13.78 -16.76 13.50
N SER A 112 13.44 -17.85 12.78
CA SER A 112 12.71 -17.78 11.52
C SER A 112 11.31 -17.13 11.66
N ASN A 113 10.62 -17.28 12.79
CA ASN A 113 9.31 -16.66 13.01
C ASN A 113 9.43 -15.14 13.12
N LYS A 114 10.43 -14.66 13.87
CA LYS A 114 10.72 -13.23 14.00
C LYS A 114 11.25 -12.64 12.70
N ALA A 115 12.07 -13.40 11.93
CA ALA A 115 12.52 -12.98 10.62
C ALA A 115 11.35 -12.83 9.63
N ALA A 116 10.42 -13.78 9.62
CA ALA A 116 9.18 -13.68 8.84
C ALA A 116 8.31 -12.50 9.29
N TYR A 117 8.16 -12.28 10.59
CA TYR A 117 7.47 -11.11 11.14
C TYR A 117 8.09 -9.80 10.64
N VAL A 118 9.40 -9.63 10.74
CA VAL A 118 10.13 -8.45 10.27
C VAL A 118 9.91 -8.21 8.78
N ASN A 119 10.00 -9.27 7.97
CA ASN A 119 9.80 -9.17 6.52
C ASN A 119 8.38 -8.67 6.18
N ILE A 120 7.36 -9.11 6.90
CA ILE A 120 5.98 -8.66 6.69
C ILE A 120 5.76 -7.27 7.27
N TRP A 121 6.10 -7.05 8.53
CA TRP A 121 5.77 -5.83 9.23
C TRP A 121 6.38 -4.59 8.57
N PHE A 122 7.70 -4.58 8.42
CA PHE A 122 8.40 -3.39 7.91
C PHE A 122 8.21 -3.19 6.41
N ARG A 123 7.93 -4.25 5.65
CA ARG A 123 7.57 -4.10 4.24
C ARG A 123 6.30 -3.25 4.04
N HIS A 124 5.36 -3.35 4.96
CA HIS A 124 4.08 -2.66 4.88
C HIS A 124 4.11 -1.24 5.48
N LEU A 125 5.21 -0.85 6.08
CA LEU A 125 5.36 0.45 6.73
C LEU A 125 5.31 1.63 5.75
N ILE A 126 5.96 1.46 4.59
CA ILE A 126 6.19 2.58 3.67
C ILE A 126 4.96 2.87 2.78
N ALA A 127 4.18 1.84 2.44
CA ALA A 127 3.10 1.99 1.48
C ALA A 127 2.03 3.01 1.86
N PRO A 128 1.58 3.15 3.11
CA PRO A 128 0.58 4.15 3.47
C PRO A 128 1.12 5.58 3.60
N ILE A 129 2.44 5.80 3.51
CA ILE A 129 3.06 7.13 3.56
C ILE A 129 3.76 7.51 2.26
N TYR A 130 3.79 6.63 1.28
CA TYR A 130 4.39 6.89 -0.03
C TYR A 130 3.28 7.29 -1.01
N PRO A 131 3.19 8.58 -1.44
CA PRO A 131 2.03 9.12 -2.16
C PRO A 131 1.80 8.48 -3.53
N LEU A 132 2.77 7.73 -4.03
CA LEU A 132 2.67 7.02 -5.31
C LEU A 132 2.24 5.55 -5.17
N THR A 133 1.88 5.08 -3.98
CA THR A 133 1.32 3.73 -3.83
C THR A 133 -0.10 3.67 -4.35
N GLN A 134 -0.47 2.53 -4.92
CA GLN A 134 -1.82 2.29 -5.42
C GLN A 134 -2.90 2.57 -4.37
N VAL A 135 -2.60 2.27 -3.10
CA VAL A 135 -3.52 2.51 -1.98
C VAL A 135 -3.79 4.00 -1.80
N ILE A 136 -2.76 4.85 -1.77
CA ILE A 136 -2.92 6.30 -1.60
C ILE A 136 -3.53 6.93 -2.85
N ILE A 137 -3.07 6.56 -4.04
CA ILE A 137 -3.60 7.09 -5.30
C ILE A 137 -5.10 6.81 -5.41
N LEU A 138 -5.51 5.58 -5.12
CA LEU A 138 -6.91 5.19 -5.12
C LEU A 138 -7.70 5.97 -4.06
N THR A 139 -7.20 6.03 -2.82
CA THR A 139 -7.85 6.78 -1.75
C THR A 139 -7.98 8.27 -2.08
N SER A 140 -6.97 8.87 -2.70
CA SER A 140 -7.00 10.25 -3.20
C SER A 140 -8.14 10.45 -4.22
N ALA A 141 -8.23 9.58 -5.21
CA ALA A 141 -9.28 9.64 -6.23
C ALA A 141 -10.69 9.45 -5.66
N LEU A 142 -10.83 8.56 -4.67
CA LEU A 142 -12.10 8.25 -4.04
C LEU A 142 -12.59 9.35 -3.08
N SER A 143 -11.64 9.99 -2.37
CA SER A 143 -11.95 10.99 -1.34
C SER A 143 -11.93 12.44 -1.85
N GLY A 144 -11.27 12.68 -2.99
CA GLY A 144 -11.01 14.03 -3.50
C GLY A 144 -9.85 14.77 -2.82
N PHE A 145 -9.22 14.19 -1.78
CA PHE A 145 -8.04 14.76 -1.15
C PHE A 145 -6.77 14.48 -1.95
N ASN A 146 -5.79 15.40 -1.89
CA ASN A 146 -4.52 15.23 -2.56
C ASN A 146 -3.71 14.05 -1.97
N ALA A 147 -3.08 13.25 -2.84
CA ALA A 147 -2.30 12.07 -2.43
C ALA A 147 -1.15 12.42 -1.47
N ALA A 148 -0.47 13.56 -1.67
CA ALA A 148 0.59 14.01 -0.77
C ALA A 148 0.03 14.40 0.60
N GLN A 149 -1.14 15.04 0.66
CA GLN A 149 -1.80 15.37 1.93
C GLN A 149 -2.17 14.11 2.70
N ILE A 150 -2.81 13.11 2.06
CA ILE A 150 -3.12 11.83 2.72
C ILE A 150 -1.84 11.17 3.26
N ALA A 151 -0.77 11.14 2.46
CA ALA A 151 0.51 10.60 2.89
C ALA A 151 1.08 11.33 4.12
N LEU A 152 1.01 12.66 4.16
CA LEU A 152 1.45 13.48 5.29
C LEU A 152 0.64 13.19 6.56
N TYR A 153 -0.69 13.09 6.44
CA TYR A 153 -1.57 12.75 7.57
C TYR A 153 -1.33 11.33 8.10
N ASN A 154 -0.86 10.42 7.25
CA ASN A 154 -0.50 9.06 7.66
C ASN A 154 0.85 8.97 8.39
N ILE A 155 1.75 9.98 8.27
CA ILE A 155 3.10 9.91 8.88
C ILE A 155 3.05 9.66 10.38
N PRO A 156 2.29 10.40 11.21
CA PRO A 156 2.24 10.14 12.66
C PRO A 156 1.78 8.72 12.99
N LEU A 157 0.78 8.21 12.25
CA LEU A 157 0.25 6.86 12.43
C LEU A 157 1.25 5.79 11.99
N ALA A 158 1.99 6.03 10.91
CA ALA A 158 3.07 5.15 10.45
C ALA A 158 4.26 5.13 11.41
N LEU A 159 4.58 6.25 12.08
CA LEU A 159 5.62 6.29 13.12
C LEU A 159 5.24 5.43 14.32
N VAL A 160 3.97 5.39 14.71
CA VAL A 160 3.46 4.44 15.72
C VAL A 160 3.70 3.00 15.26
N MET A 161 3.30 2.66 14.03
CA MET A 161 3.53 1.33 13.45
C MET A 161 5.02 0.97 13.43
N TYR A 162 5.89 1.93 13.06
CA TYR A 162 7.34 1.74 13.04
C TYR A 162 7.88 1.41 14.43
N ALA A 163 7.53 2.20 15.43
CA ALA A 163 8.00 2.02 16.80
C ALA A 163 7.54 0.68 17.39
N VAL A 164 6.25 0.35 17.23
CA VAL A 164 5.67 -0.90 17.73
C VAL A 164 6.31 -2.12 17.05
N GLY A 165 6.68 -2.01 15.79
CA GLY A 165 7.31 -3.07 15.01
C GLY A 165 8.59 -3.66 15.60
N PHE A 166 9.30 -2.89 16.42
CA PHE A 166 10.53 -3.36 17.07
C PHE A 166 10.29 -4.16 18.37
N ILE A 167 9.10 -4.12 18.95
CA ILE A 167 8.83 -4.76 20.25
C ILE A 167 9.20 -6.25 20.27
N PRO A 168 8.79 -7.08 19.28
CA PRO A 168 9.11 -8.50 19.28
C PRO A 168 10.59 -8.83 19.10
N VAL A 169 11.35 -7.93 18.47
CA VAL A 169 12.75 -8.16 18.04
C VAL A 169 13.77 -7.30 18.80
N ARG A 170 13.32 -6.50 19.78
CA ARG A 170 14.17 -5.52 20.48
C ARG A 170 15.40 -6.12 21.18
N LYS A 171 15.30 -7.38 21.64
CA LYS A 171 16.38 -8.04 22.39
C LYS A 171 17.54 -8.38 21.45
N GLU A 172 17.23 -8.89 20.27
CA GLU A 172 18.21 -9.34 19.28
C GLU A 172 18.90 -8.15 18.57
N LEU A 173 18.28 -6.98 18.59
CA LEU A 173 18.82 -5.78 17.94
C LEU A 173 19.77 -4.96 18.80
N ARG A 174 19.89 -5.26 20.09
CA ARG A 174 20.57 -4.38 21.08
C ARG A 174 22.08 -4.26 20.93
N ASN A 175 22.80 -5.28 20.41
CA ASN A 175 24.28 -5.32 20.47
C ASN A 175 24.95 -5.88 19.23
N THR A 176 24.35 -5.73 18.04
CA THR A 176 24.90 -6.34 16.84
C THR A 176 25.21 -5.31 15.76
N SER A 177 26.38 -5.46 15.14
CA SER A 177 26.71 -4.78 13.88
C SER A 177 26.50 -5.74 12.71
N VAL A 178 25.93 -5.27 11.62
CA VAL A 178 25.85 -6.05 10.37
C VAL A 178 27.24 -6.08 9.75
N GLY A 179 27.77 -7.29 9.48
CA GLY A 179 29.00 -7.45 8.73
C GLY A 179 28.86 -6.82 7.32
N VAL A 180 29.91 -6.19 6.84
CA VAL A 180 29.91 -5.38 5.62
C VAL A 180 29.65 -6.24 4.39
N VAL A 181 28.53 -6.01 3.71
CA VAL A 181 28.36 -6.37 2.31
C VAL A 181 29.09 -5.27 1.51
N ARG A 182 30.09 -5.62 0.72
CA ARG A 182 30.81 -4.63 -0.11
C ARG A 182 30.01 -4.38 -1.39
N GLU A 183 29.25 -3.31 -1.42
CA GLU A 183 28.57 -2.82 -2.63
C GLU A 183 28.95 -1.36 -2.85
N SER A 184 28.92 -0.89 -4.08
CA SER A 184 29.22 0.51 -4.38
C SER A 184 28.16 1.44 -3.79
N ILE A 185 28.58 2.45 -3.03
CA ILE A 185 27.71 3.49 -2.47
C ILE A 185 26.97 4.27 -3.57
N SER A 186 27.54 4.33 -4.79
CA SER A 186 26.89 4.94 -5.95
C SER A 186 25.53 4.30 -6.30
N ASN A 187 25.30 3.06 -5.91
CA ASN A 187 24.02 2.39 -6.10
C ASN A 187 22.88 3.01 -5.27
N LEU A 188 23.17 3.87 -4.28
CA LEU A 188 22.16 4.69 -3.60
C LEU A 188 21.49 5.69 -4.54
N LEU A 189 22.16 6.09 -5.63
CA LEU A 189 21.59 6.98 -6.64
C LEU A 189 20.31 6.41 -7.27
N TYR A 190 20.15 5.09 -7.28
CA TYR A 190 18.92 4.47 -7.78
C TYR A 190 17.65 4.79 -6.98
N ILE A 191 17.76 5.46 -5.83
CA ILE A 191 16.59 6.00 -5.12
C ILE A 191 16.07 7.30 -5.74
N ILE A 192 16.91 8.04 -6.48
CA ILE A 192 16.59 9.37 -7.03
C ILE A 192 15.30 9.37 -7.86
N PRO A 193 15.04 8.41 -8.78
CA PRO A 193 13.79 8.42 -9.56
C PRO A 193 12.53 8.40 -8.71
N LEU A 194 12.55 7.67 -7.59
CA LEU A 194 11.44 7.61 -6.65
C LEU A 194 11.28 8.93 -5.89
N LEU A 195 12.39 9.53 -5.47
CA LEU A 195 12.40 10.84 -4.80
C LEU A 195 11.94 11.98 -5.72
N VAL A 196 12.35 11.96 -6.99
CA VAL A 196 11.89 12.93 -8.01
C VAL A 196 10.39 12.88 -8.14
N ALA A 197 9.81 11.69 -8.35
CA ALA A 197 8.37 11.54 -8.47
C ALA A 197 7.61 12.02 -7.23
N VAL A 198 8.09 11.67 -6.02
CA VAL A 198 7.50 12.14 -4.76
C VAL A 198 7.59 13.65 -4.62
N PHE A 199 8.77 14.22 -4.89
CA PHE A 199 9.00 15.66 -4.77
C PHE A 199 8.04 16.46 -5.67
N ILE A 200 7.85 16.02 -6.91
CA ILE A 200 6.95 16.66 -7.87
C ILE A 200 5.47 16.56 -7.41
N VAL A 201 5.05 15.42 -6.84
CA VAL A 201 3.69 15.29 -6.26
C VAL A 201 3.50 16.22 -5.06
N VAL A 202 4.51 16.32 -4.19
CA VAL A 202 4.46 17.22 -3.01
C VAL A 202 4.37 18.69 -3.40
N LEU A 203 4.95 19.08 -4.54
CA LEU A 203 4.79 20.42 -5.12
C LEU A 203 3.39 20.67 -5.69
N GLY A 204 2.47 19.71 -5.62
CA GLY A 204 1.09 19.84 -6.11
C GLY A 204 0.93 19.66 -7.62
N VAL A 205 1.95 19.18 -8.31
CA VAL A 205 1.89 18.87 -9.74
C VAL A 205 1.06 17.60 -9.97
N ASN A 206 0.38 17.53 -11.12
CA ASN A 206 -0.42 16.35 -11.51
C ASN A 206 0.40 15.06 -11.40
N ILE A 207 -0.25 14.00 -10.89
CA ILE A 207 0.39 12.73 -10.57
C ILE A 207 0.98 12.04 -11.82
N ILE A 208 0.34 12.15 -13.00
CA ILE A 208 0.88 11.57 -14.24
C ILE A 208 2.23 12.22 -14.56
N THR A 209 2.30 13.55 -14.52
CA THR A 209 3.54 14.29 -14.75
C THR A 209 4.63 13.89 -13.78
N ALA A 210 4.29 13.75 -12.50
CA ALA A 210 5.24 13.35 -11.46
C ALA A 210 5.84 11.96 -11.71
N VAL A 211 4.99 10.97 -12.00
CA VAL A 211 5.47 9.59 -12.25
C VAL A 211 6.17 9.46 -13.60
N LEU A 212 5.80 10.26 -14.61
CA LEU A 212 6.52 10.31 -15.89
C LEU A 212 7.94 10.86 -15.70
N LEU A 213 8.11 11.95 -14.94
CA LEU A 213 9.44 12.49 -14.63
C LEU A 213 10.27 11.49 -13.81
N GLY A 214 9.64 10.77 -12.88
CA GLY A 214 10.25 9.63 -12.18
C GLY A 214 10.70 8.54 -13.14
N LEU A 215 9.86 8.13 -14.09
CA LEU A 215 10.19 7.11 -15.10
C LEU A 215 11.32 7.57 -16.02
N ILE A 216 11.26 8.82 -16.51
CA ILE A 216 12.31 9.41 -17.36
C ILE A 216 13.64 9.41 -16.60
N SER A 217 13.67 9.88 -15.36
CA SER A 217 14.88 9.88 -14.52
C SER A 217 15.43 8.47 -14.30
N LEU A 218 14.54 7.46 -14.14
CA LEU A 218 14.94 6.06 -14.04
C LEU A 218 15.57 5.56 -15.35
N ILE A 219 14.98 5.85 -16.49
CA ILE A 219 15.49 5.44 -17.80
C ILE A 219 16.86 6.09 -18.07
N VAL A 220 17.03 7.36 -17.76
CA VAL A 220 18.31 8.09 -17.91
C VAL A 220 19.40 7.50 -17.04
N LEU A 221 19.06 7.15 -15.80
CA LEU A 221 20.02 6.61 -14.83
C LEU A 221 20.41 5.17 -15.14
N VAL A 222 19.44 4.33 -15.51
CA VAL A 222 19.62 2.87 -15.69
C VAL A 222 20.07 2.53 -17.10
N ARG A 223 19.65 3.33 -18.09
CA ARG A 223 19.86 3.10 -19.53
C ARG A 223 19.47 1.68 -19.95
N PRO A 224 18.22 1.25 -19.65
CA PRO A 224 17.78 -0.09 -19.95
C PRO A 224 17.79 -0.35 -21.47
N SER A 225 18.06 -1.59 -21.87
CA SER A 225 17.96 -1.98 -23.27
C SER A 225 16.53 -1.86 -23.79
N LYS A 226 16.34 -1.70 -25.11
CA LYS A 226 15.01 -1.67 -25.74
C LYS A 226 14.19 -2.91 -25.38
N SER A 227 14.82 -4.08 -25.36
CA SER A 227 14.20 -5.34 -24.97
C SER A 227 13.67 -5.31 -23.54
N LEU A 228 14.45 -4.77 -22.59
CA LEU A 228 14.05 -4.64 -21.21
C LEU A 228 12.90 -3.64 -21.04
N LEU A 229 12.93 -2.51 -21.74
CA LEU A 229 11.83 -1.52 -21.75
C LEU A 229 10.54 -2.13 -22.28
N LEU A 230 10.58 -2.82 -23.41
CA LEU A 230 9.41 -3.51 -23.97
C LEU A 230 8.86 -4.56 -23.01
N LYS A 231 9.74 -5.41 -22.45
CA LYS A 231 9.36 -6.42 -21.46
C LYS A 231 8.74 -5.81 -20.22
N SER A 232 9.26 -4.68 -19.73
CA SER A 232 8.74 -3.99 -18.55
C SER A 232 7.40 -3.31 -18.81
N THR A 233 7.17 -2.82 -20.04
CA THR A 233 5.92 -2.13 -20.42
C THR A 233 4.82 -3.14 -20.77
N PHE A 234 5.12 -4.11 -21.62
CA PHE A 234 4.17 -5.14 -22.04
C PHE A 234 4.24 -6.38 -21.15
N ASN A 235 4.00 -6.17 -19.86
CA ASN A 235 4.07 -7.20 -18.84
C ASN A 235 2.67 -7.50 -18.29
N LYS A 236 2.41 -8.76 -17.96
CA LYS A 236 1.16 -9.19 -17.33
C LYS A 236 0.86 -8.40 -16.04
N ASP A 237 1.88 -8.06 -15.26
CA ASP A 237 1.69 -7.31 -14.02
C ASP A 237 1.13 -5.90 -14.30
N VAL A 238 1.60 -5.21 -15.36
CA VAL A 238 1.09 -3.88 -15.77
C VAL A 238 -0.39 -3.99 -16.17
N VAL A 239 -0.73 -4.97 -17.01
CA VAL A 239 -2.11 -5.21 -17.43
C VAL A 239 -3.01 -5.49 -16.23
N MET A 240 -2.53 -6.32 -15.30
CA MET A 240 -3.28 -6.68 -14.10
C MET A 240 -3.50 -5.47 -13.17
N ILE A 241 -2.52 -4.57 -13.04
CA ILE A 241 -2.65 -3.34 -12.26
C ILE A 241 -3.68 -2.41 -12.91
N ILE A 242 -3.63 -2.22 -14.23
CA ILE A 242 -4.62 -1.42 -14.98
C ILE A 242 -6.04 -1.97 -14.74
N LEU A 243 -6.24 -3.27 -14.96
CA LEU A 243 -7.54 -3.92 -14.80
C LEU A 243 -8.05 -3.85 -13.36
N THR A 244 -7.18 -4.04 -12.39
CA THR A 244 -7.56 -3.96 -10.96
C THR A 244 -7.92 -2.53 -10.56
N THR A 245 -7.19 -1.53 -11.05
CA THR A 245 -7.47 -0.12 -10.79
C THR A 245 -8.81 0.28 -11.44
N TYR A 246 -9.01 -0.08 -12.69
CA TYR A 246 -10.30 0.15 -13.38
C TYR A 246 -11.46 -0.52 -12.64
N ALA A 247 -11.29 -1.78 -12.22
CA ALA A 247 -12.30 -2.51 -11.48
C ALA A 247 -12.64 -1.86 -10.12
N ALA A 248 -11.65 -1.39 -9.39
CA ALA A 248 -11.87 -0.67 -8.12
C ALA A 248 -12.63 0.65 -8.31
N LEU A 249 -12.29 1.39 -9.39
CA LEU A 249 -12.98 2.63 -9.74
C LEU A 249 -14.41 2.38 -10.25
N SER A 250 -14.65 1.26 -10.95
CA SER A 250 -16.00 0.90 -11.38
C SER A 250 -16.93 0.57 -10.19
N VAL A 251 -16.41 -0.02 -9.13
CA VAL A 251 -17.18 -0.20 -7.88
C VAL A 251 -17.65 1.15 -7.34
N ARG A 252 -16.75 2.15 -7.31
CA ARG A 252 -17.11 3.52 -6.89
C ARG A 252 -18.20 4.14 -7.76
N GLU A 253 -18.05 4.11 -9.08
CA GLU A 253 -19.01 4.74 -9.98
C GLU A 253 -20.40 4.08 -9.85
N VAL A 254 -20.46 2.75 -9.72
CA VAL A 254 -21.71 2.02 -9.47
C VAL A 254 -22.32 2.42 -8.13
N LEU A 255 -21.54 2.45 -7.05
CA LEU A 255 -22.03 2.86 -5.73
C LEU A 255 -22.60 4.28 -5.75
N MET A 256 -21.91 5.22 -6.40
CA MET A 256 -22.37 6.61 -6.49
C MET A 256 -23.67 6.74 -7.30
N LEU A 257 -23.79 6.01 -8.43
CA LEU A 257 -25.01 6.06 -9.25
C LEU A 257 -26.20 5.30 -8.65
N SER A 258 -25.94 4.34 -7.76
CA SER A 258 -26.99 3.58 -7.07
C SER A 258 -27.65 4.36 -5.92
N GLY A 259 -27.14 5.54 -5.54
CA GLY A 259 -27.60 6.26 -4.36
C GLY A 259 -27.30 5.52 -3.04
N PHE A 260 -26.41 4.53 -3.09
CA PHE A 260 -26.06 3.73 -1.90
C PHE A 260 -25.49 4.57 -0.74
N PRO A 261 -24.61 5.56 -0.98
CA PRO A 261 -24.08 6.40 0.10
C PRO A 261 -25.22 7.17 0.83
N GLU A 262 -26.17 7.72 0.08
CA GLU A 262 -27.34 8.45 0.61
C GLU A 262 -28.28 7.51 1.36
N LEU A 263 -28.57 6.36 0.78
CA LEU A 263 -29.38 5.32 1.43
C LEU A 263 -28.70 4.83 2.72
N PHE A 264 -27.39 4.57 2.66
CA PHE A 264 -26.62 4.13 3.83
C PHE A 264 -26.69 5.15 4.95
N THR A 265 -26.51 6.45 4.65
CA THR A 265 -26.60 7.50 5.66
C THR A 265 -28.03 7.68 6.17
N SER A 266 -29.04 7.56 5.32
CA SER A 266 -30.46 7.70 5.73
C SER A 266 -30.94 6.58 6.66
N LEU A 267 -30.39 5.37 6.55
CA LEU A 267 -30.70 4.26 7.47
C LEU A 267 -30.26 4.51 8.91
N PHE A 268 -29.38 5.50 9.10
CA PHE A 268 -28.74 5.81 10.37
C PHE A 268 -28.92 7.27 10.78
N THR A 269 -29.93 7.97 10.23
CA THR A 269 -30.17 9.41 10.50
C THR A 269 -30.36 9.74 11.97
N ASP A 270 -30.90 8.79 12.74
CA ASP A 270 -31.12 8.95 14.18
C ASP A 270 -29.89 8.66 15.03
N LEU A 271 -28.80 8.17 14.40
CA LEU A 271 -27.56 7.86 15.12
C LEU A 271 -26.57 9.03 15.05
N PRO A 272 -25.79 9.24 16.11
CA PRO A 272 -24.71 10.23 16.07
C PRO A 272 -23.74 9.94 14.92
N SER A 273 -23.27 10.98 14.22
CA SER A 273 -22.28 10.88 13.13
C SER A 273 -21.01 10.12 13.54
N THR A 274 -20.64 10.23 14.82
CA THR A 274 -19.53 9.46 15.42
C THR A 274 -19.77 7.96 15.35
N PHE A 275 -20.98 7.49 15.63
CA PHE A 275 -21.31 6.06 15.56
C PHE A 275 -21.22 5.55 14.12
N LEU A 276 -21.74 6.33 13.18
CA LEU A 276 -21.70 6.02 11.76
C LEU A 276 -20.25 5.93 11.26
N THR A 277 -19.42 6.92 11.62
CA THR A 277 -18.00 6.96 11.29
C THR A 277 -17.26 5.72 11.83
N VAL A 278 -17.47 5.37 13.10
CA VAL A 278 -16.85 4.17 13.70
C VAL A 278 -17.32 2.92 13.00
N SER A 279 -18.60 2.81 12.66
CA SER A 279 -19.14 1.65 11.92
C SER A 279 -18.50 1.49 10.54
N ILE A 280 -18.31 2.56 9.78
CA ILE A 280 -17.64 2.52 8.47
C ILE A 280 -16.18 2.09 8.62
N ILE A 281 -15.46 2.58 9.63
CA ILE A 281 -14.08 2.19 9.90
C ILE A 281 -14.01 0.68 10.22
N VAL A 282 -14.90 0.19 11.10
CA VAL A 282 -14.95 -1.24 11.45
C VAL A 282 -15.27 -2.10 10.22
N ILE A 283 -16.23 -1.69 9.39
CA ILE A 283 -16.56 -2.38 8.13
C ILE A 283 -15.34 -2.39 7.22
N SER A 284 -14.63 -1.28 7.09
CA SER A 284 -13.42 -1.17 6.27
C SER A 284 -12.33 -2.13 6.74
N MET A 285 -12.12 -2.24 8.04
CA MET A 285 -11.19 -3.20 8.63
C MET A 285 -11.60 -4.64 8.36
N LEU A 286 -12.88 -4.98 8.55
CA LEU A 286 -13.40 -6.33 8.28
C LEU A 286 -13.24 -6.70 6.80
N LEU A 287 -13.57 -5.80 5.89
CA LEU A 287 -13.38 -6.01 4.45
C LEU A 287 -11.89 -6.14 4.11
N GLY A 288 -11.02 -5.31 4.68
CA GLY A 288 -9.56 -5.41 4.51
C GLY A 288 -9.03 -6.78 4.93
N PHE A 289 -9.49 -7.28 6.07
CA PHE A 289 -9.12 -8.60 6.58
C PHE A 289 -9.66 -9.74 5.70
N VAL A 290 -10.95 -9.72 5.36
CA VAL A 290 -11.59 -10.80 4.58
C VAL A 290 -11.03 -10.85 3.16
N LEU A 291 -10.91 -9.71 2.50
CA LEU A 291 -10.40 -9.64 1.12
C LEU A 291 -8.88 -9.87 1.05
N GLY A 292 -8.13 -9.57 2.12
CA GLY A 292 -6.67 -9.61 2.12
C GLY A 292 -6.03 -8.58 1.19
N ILE A 293 -6.76 -7.50 0.85
CA ILE A 293 -6.35 -6.46 -0.09
C ILE A 293 -7.01 -5.14 0.33
N PRO A 294 -6.23 -4.09 0.64
CA PRO A 294 -6.78 -2.84 1.16
C PRO A 294 -7.54 -2.05 0.10
N THR A 295 -7.13 -2.10 -1.17
CA THR A 295 -7.76 -1.33 -2.25
C THR A 295 -9.23 -1.72 -2.48
N GLY A 296 -9.58 -3.00 -2.35
CA GLY A 296 -10.96 -3.47 -2.47
C GLY A 296 -11.86 -2.94 -1.34
N ALA A 297 -11.37 -2.97 -0.10
CA ALA A 297 -12.09 -2.44 1.05
C ALA A 297 -12.28 -0.92 0.94
N LEU A 298 -11.21 -0.19 0.61
CA LEU A 298 -11.22 1.27 0.49
C LEU A 298 -12.10 1.76 -0.69
N ALA A 299 -12.18 0.98 -1.78
CA ALA A 299 -13.06 1.32 -2.91
C ALA A 299 -14.54 1.43 -2.49
N ILE A 300 -14.94 0.67 -1.49
CA ILE A 300 -16.31 0.68 -0.94
C ILE A 300 -16.44 1.75 0.17
N THR A 301 -15.49 1.80 1.09
CA THR A 301 -15.66 2.52 2.36
C THR A 301 -15.21 3.97 2.33
N VAL A 302 -14.26 4.34 1.46
CA VAL A 302 -13.83 5.75 1.34
C VAL A 302 -14.96 6.66 0.82
N PRO A 303 -15.72 6.29 -0.24
CA PRO A 303 -16.89 7.07 -0.63
C PRO A 303 -17.93 7.22 0.48
N LEU A 304 -18.15 6.18 1.29
CA LEU A 304 -19.09 6.25 2.43
C LEU A 304 -18.61 7.21 3.51
N ILE A 305 -17.33 7.14 3.90
CA ILE A 305 -16.79 8.02 4.93
C ILE A 305 -16.79 9.49 4.49
N THR A 306 -16.48 9.76 3.23
CA THR A 306 -16.50 11.12 2.67
C THR A 306 -17.90 11.69 2.54
N ASN A 307 -18.92 10.84 2.40
CA ASN A 307 -20.32 11.26 2.41
C ASN A 307 -20.83 11.64 3.82
N VAL A 308 -20.32 10.95 4.86
CA VAL A 308 -20.66 11.25 6.26
C VAL A 308 -19.89 12.45 6.79
N THR A 309 -18.60 12.52 6.45
CA THR A 309 -17.69 13.57 6.94
C THR A 309 -16.59 13.86 5.94
N HIS A 310 -16.38 15.13 5.61
CA HIS A 310 -15.34 15.54 4.69
C HIS A 310 -14.01 15.81 5.43
N SER A 311 -13.54 14.79 6.18
CA SER A 311 -12.34 14.86 7.02
C SER A 311 -11.20 14.03 6.47
N ILE A 312 -10.10 14.68 6.10
CA ILE A 312 -8.86 13.99 5.65
C ILE A 312 -8.26 13.12 6.76
N GLY A 313 -8.39 13.56 8.02
CA GLY A 313 -7.91 12.80 9.18
C GLY A 313 -8.64 11.46 9.31
N LEU A 314 -9.97 11.45 9.14
CA LEU A 314 -10.77 10.22 9.19
C LEU A 314 -10.53 9.31 7.98
N VAL A 315 -10.34 9.86 6.79
CA VAL A 315 -9.93 9.10 5.61
C VAL A 315 -8.58 8.44 5.84
N SER A 316 -7.60 9.19 6.38
CA SER A 316 -6.28 8.66 6.73
C SER A 316 -6.35 7.57 7.80
N LEU A 317 -7.12 7.77 8.86
CA LEU A 317 -7.32 6.76 9.90
C LEU A 317 -7.96 5.49 9.31
N THR A 318 -9.02 5.64 8.51
CA THR A 318 -9.69 4.52 7.84
C THR A 318 -8.71 3.74 6.96
N LEU A 319 -7.90 4.43 6.16
CA LEU A 319 -6.87 3.82 5.33
C LEU A 319 -5.88 3.03 6.19
N MET A 320 -5.33 3.64 7.24
CA MET A 320 -4.30 3.03 8.08
C MET A 320 -4.84 1.80 8.84
N LEU A 321 -6.04 1.87 9.39
CA LEU A 321 -6.65 0.75 10.11
C LEU A 321 -7.04 -0.39 9.17
N THR A 322 -7.56 -0.07 7.98
CA THR A 322 -7.80 -1.06 6.93
C THR A 322 -6.50 -1.74 6.50
N TYR A 323 -5.42 -0.95 6.38
CA TYR A 323 -4.11 -1.43 6.01
C TYR A 323 -3.49 -2.36 7.08
N LEU A 324 -3.71 -2.06 8.36
CA LEU A 324 -3.31 -2.96 9.46
C LEU A 324 -4.09 -4.28 9.43
N SER A 325 -5.40 -4.22 9.20
CA SER A 325 -6.23 -5.42 9.23
C SER A 325 -5.94 -6.35 8.05
N TYR A 326 -5.73 -5.80 6.83
CA TYR A 326 -5.38 -6.66 5.70
C TYR A 326 -4.01 -7.32 5.87
N MET A 327 -3.07 -6.65 6.54
CA MET A 327 -1.72 -7.19 6.74
C MET A 327 -1.72 -8.51 7.53
N ILE A 328 -2.66 -8.67 8.45
CA ILE A 328 -2.83 -9.91 9.24
C ILE A 328 -3.78 -10.91 8.59
N SER A 329 -4.37 -10.60 7.43
CA SER A 329 -5.29 -11.50 6.74
C SER A 329 -4.59 -12.79 6.30
N PRO A 330 -5.19 -13.97 6.50
CA PRO A 330 -4.65 -15.24 6.01
C PRO A 330 -4.65 -15.33 4.48
N SER A 331 -5.48 -14.52 3.79
CA SER A 331 -5.50 -14.41 2.32
C SER A 331 -4.49 -13.42 1.77
N HIS A 332 -3.75 -12.70 2.62
CA HIS A 332 -2.73 -11.76 2.21
C HIS A 332 -1.53 -12.47 1.55
N LEU A 333 -1.35 -12.25 0.26
CA LEU A 333 -0.34 -12.95 -0.55
C LEU A 333 1.09 -12.81 0.00
N CYS A 334 1.49 -11.60 0.43
CA CYS A 334 2.84 -11.40 0.97
C CYS A 334 3.07 -12.19 2.27
N LEU A 335 2.04 -12.34 3.11
CA LEU A 335 2.11 -13.17 4.31
C LEU A 335 2.32 -14.64 3.92
N VAL A 336 1.47 -15.17 3.04
CA VAL A 336 1.57 -16.57 2.58
C VAL A 336 2.93 -16.89 1.96
N LEU A 337 3.45 -16.01 1.10
CA LEU A 337 4.76 -16.19 0.47
C LEU A 337 5.91 -16.10 1.47
N THR A 338 5.84 -15.20 2.44
CA THR A 338 6.83 -15.08 3.51
C THR A 338 6.85 -16.33 4.39
N LEU A 339 5.69 -16.85 4.78
CA LEU A 339 5.60 -18.09 5.55
C LEU A 339 6.25 -19.27 4.82
N LYS A 340 5.99 -19.40 3.52
CA LYS A 340 6.63 -20.43 2.68
C LYS A 340 8.14 -20.30 2.61
N PHE A 341 8.67 -19.07 2.46
CA PHE A 341 10.10 -18.81 2.36
C PHE A 341 10.83 -19.16 3.66
N PHE A 342 10.33 -18.67 4.80
CA PHE A 342 10.94 -18.90 6.10
C PHE A 342 10.61 -20.27 6.71
N LYS A 343 9.74 -21.07 6.04
CA LYS A 343 9.26 -22.38 6.49
C LYS A 343 8.65 -22.34 7.89
N VAL A 344 7.81 -21.33 8.14
CA VAL A 344 7.09 -21.13 9.39
C VAL A 344 5.57 -21.20 9.14
N ASP A 345 4.83 -21.57 10.17
CA ASP A 345 3.38 -21.65 10.11
C ASP A 345 2.72 -20.33 10.56
N LEU A 346 1.46 -20.17 10.15
CA LEU A 346 0.67 -18.97 10.41
C LEU A 346 0.45 -18.74 11.91
N HIS A 347 0.23 -19.82 12.67
CA HIS A 347 -0.02 -19.73 14.11
C HIS A 347 1.20 -19.16 14.86
N SER A 348 2.39 -19.61 14.49
CA SER A 348 3.64 -19.17 15.12
C SER A 348 3.94 -17.68 14.89
N ILE A 349 3.62 -17.14 13.71
CA ILE A 349 3.84 -15.72 13.42
C ILE A 349 2.73 -14.84 14.00
N TYR A 350 1.52 -15.35 14.14
CA TYR A 350 0.38 -14.58 14.65
C TYR A 350 0.58 -14.09 16.09
N LYS A 351 1.32 -14.79 16.94
CA LYS A 351 1.64 -14.29 18.28
C LYS A 351 2.38 -12.94 18.26
N TYR A 352 3.14 -12.67 17.20
CA TYR A 352 3.82 -11.37 17.00
C TYR A 352 2.92 -10.40 16.22
N LEU A 353 2.35 -10.84 15.09
CA LEU A 353 1.54 -9.98 14.24
C LEU A 353 0.28 -9.47 14.94
N LEU A 354 -0.48 -10.34 15.63
CA LEU A 354 -1.73 -9.92 16.25
C LEU A 354 -1.48 -9.00 17.44
N SER A 355 -0.49 -9.31 18.30
CA SER A 355 -0.16 -8.48 19.46
C SER A 355 0.31 -7.08 19.04
N THR A 356 1.20 -6.99 18.04
CA THR A 356 1.68 -5.70 17.54
C THR A 356 0.61 -4.95 16.77
N THR A 357 -0.22 -5.63 15.97
CA THR A 357 -1.34 -5.01 15.26
C THR A 357 -2.36 -4.42 16.23
N PHE A 358 -2.74 -5.16 17.27
CA PHE A 358 -3.68 -4.68 18.29
C PHE A 358 -3.14 -3.46 19.06
N LEU A 359 -1.87 -3.52 19.47
CA LEU A 359 -1.23 -2.38 20.14
C LEU A 359 -1.14 -1.17 19.19
N THR A 360 -0.76 -1.40 17.93
CA THR A 360 -0.68 -0.34 16.92
C THR A 360 -2.05 0.28 16.66
N PHE A 361 -3.10 -0.52 16.57
CA PHE A 361 -4.48 -0.04 16.44
C PHE A 361 -4.86 0.93 17.55
N ILE A 362 -4.66 0.53 18.83
CA ILE A 362 -4.97 1.39 19.96
C ILE A 362 -4.17 2.69 19.92
N LEU A 363 -2.86 2.59 19.68
CA LEU A 363 -1.98 3.77 19.65
C LEU A 363 -2.29 4.69 18.45
N MET A 364 -2.68 4.15 17.29
CA MET A 364 -3.10 4.97 16.14
C MET A 364 -4.39 5.73 16.44
N VAL A 365 -5.38 5.09 17.05
CA VAL A 365 -6.62 5.77 17.47
C VAL A 365 -6.32 6.88 18.48
N ILE A 366 -5.49 6.61 19.49
CA ILE A 366 -5.08 7.62 20.47
C ILE A 366 -4.32 8.77 19.79
N THR A 367 -3.37 8.46 18.91
CA THR A 367 -2.61 9.47 18.15
C THR A 367 -3.54 10.33 17.30
N TYR A 368 -4.51 9.70 16.65
CA TYR A 368 -5.52 10.41 15.86
C TYR A 368 -6.34 11.38 16.75
N LEU A 369 -6.84 10.91 17.88
CA LEU A 369 -7.62 11.75 18.81
C LEU A 369 -6.83 12.92 19.40
N ILE A 370 -5.50 12.76 19.55
CA ILE A 370 -4.62 13.84 20.06
C ILE A 370 -4.29 14.85 18.97
N LEU A 371 -3.96 14.39 17.76
CA LEU A 371 -3.44 15.27 16.70
C LEU A 371 -4.55 15.90 15.85
N PHE A 372 -5.71 15.24 15.75
CA PHE A 372 -6.80 15.65 14.86
C PHE A 372 -8.16 15.75 15.58
N PRO A 373 -8.23 16.38 16.77
CA PRO A 373 -9.45 16.37 17.60
C PRO A 373 -10.63 17.14 17.01
N PHE A 374 -10.40 17.98 15.99
CA PHE A 374 -11.40 18.86 15.39
C PHE A 374 -11.49 18.74 13.84
N LEU A 375 -10.97 17.68 13.26
CA LEU A 375 -10.98 17.47 11.81
C LEU A 375 -11.99 16.43 11.37
#